data_eec293f9fa4200b6c1670f0461cae556
#
_entry.id   eec293f9fa4200b6c1670f0461cae556
#
_cell.length_a   1.000
_cell.length_b   1.000
_cell.length_c   1.000
_cell.angle_alpha   90.00
_cell.angle_beta   90.00
_cell.angle_gamma   90.00
#
_symmetry.space_group_name_H-M   'P 1'
#
loop_
_entity.id
_entity.type
_entity.pdbx_description
1 polymer ?
#
loop_
_entity_poly.entity_id
_entity_poly.type
_entity_poly.pdbx_seq_one_letter_code
_entity_poly.pdbx_strand_id
1 'polypeptide(L)'
;MLRIDQMPAEFVEECIHPDWFLMEANQGLRMARTVMSFQNQLAQNRRVLAGQMEQVGELFRELAGDAGQTAKVPEEMENVIKRELAGMRVKVEDLIIYRDKRNRLEIRMKAHTGKGRLVTARETAGVLSDLFGRSFMPSRESHNVIPKKETEMVFVEDTPYLAVTGVGRRMKEGEEVSGDNFSCLSLPNGELLLALSDGMGSGKGAFGESQVVIELLEQMTEAGFSKISALKLINSLYMPEAVQTSFATADVVVLDLYQGSCQFMKNGAAATWIRRGKGVERIEGQALPVGVYQEAEPYFEKTEIYSGDYVIMMTDGIVDAFAGREEELERLLQEQRIVNPQELAEYIVDEAVAQSGGKVNDDMSVVVAAVWERTRENSYVPSYKNRQLRLS
;
A
#
# COMPACT_ATOMS: atom_id res chain seq x y z
N MET A 1 -28.43 -38.24 -15.33
CA MET A 1 -28.69 -39.16 -16.44
C MET A 1 -30.07 -39.77 -16.23
N LEU A 2 -30.92 -39.77 -17.24
CA LEU A 2 -32.20 -40.45 -17.19
C LEU A 2 -31.97 -41.98 -17.18
N ARG A 3 -32.83 -42.71 -16.45
CA ARG A 3 -32.80 -44.16 -16.38
C ARG A 3 -34.13 -44.71 -16.91
N ILE A 4 -34.12 -45.98 -17.32
CA ILE A 4 -35.28 -46.61 -17.92
C ILE A 4 -36.45 -46.71 -16.94
N ASP A 5 -36.17 -46.86 -15.62
CA ASP A 5 -37.11 -46.90 -14.51
C ASP A 5 -37.81 -45.51 -14.24
N GLN A 6 -37.28 -44.46 -14.82
CA GLN A 6 -37.81 -43.10 -14.73
C GLN A 6 -38.70 -42.73 -15.94
N MET A 7 -38.86 -43.62 -16.90
CA MET A 7 -39.71 -43.38 -18.06
C MET A 7 -41.13 -43.93 -17.81
N PRO A 8 -42.14 -43.28 -18.39
CA PRO A 8 -43.52 -43.81 -18.31
C PRO A 8 -43.57 -45.23 -18.82
N ALA A 9 -44.25 -46.14 -18.11
CA ALA A 9 -44.37 -47.56 -18.48
C ALA A 9 -44.97 -47.73 -19.88
N GLU A 10 -45.98 -46.96 -20.20
CA GLU A 10 -46.61 -46.95 -21.54
C GLU A 10 -45.59 -46.65 -22.67
N PHE A 11 -44.67 -45.72 -22.44
CA PHE A 11 -43.62 -45.41 -23.44
C PHE A 11 -42.62 -46.58 -23.60
N VAL A 12 -42.26 -47.27 -22.50
CA VAL A 12 -41.29 -48.41 -22.55
C VAL A 12 -41.89 -49.59 -23.24
N GLU A 13 -43.21 -49.83 -23.09
CA GLU A 13 -43.97 -50.91 -23.73
C GLU A 13 -44.22 -50.69 -25.22
N GLU A 14 -44.41 -49.43 -25.67
CA GLU A 14 -44.73 -49.09 -27.08
C GLU A 14 -43.48 -48.77 -27.90
N CYS A 15 -42.34 -48.45 -27.27
CA CYS A 15 -41.13 -48.06 -27.96
C CYS A 15 -40.33 -49.25 -28.44
N ILE A 16 -40.09 -49.36 -29.74
CA ILE A 16 -39.32 -50.50 -30.35
C ILE A 16 -37.87 -50.57 -29.88
N HIS A 17 -37.25 -49.40 -29.50
CA HIS A 17 -35.87 -49.29 -29.05
C HIS A 17 -35.72 -48.33 -27.88
N PRO A 18 -36.27 -48.61 -26.70
CA PRO A 18 -36.23 -47.72 -25.54
C PRO A 18 -34.84 -47.41 -25.05
N ASP A 19 -33.90 -48.38 -25.11
CA ASP A 19 -32.50 -48.22 -24.72
C ASP A 19 -31.76 -47.22 -25.65
N TRP A 20 -32.00 -47.32 -26.98
CA TRP A 20 -31.40 -46.37 -27.94
C TRP A 20 -31.94 -44.97 -27.73
N PHE A 21 -33.26 -44.81 -27.50
CA PHE A 21 -33.86 -43.52 -27.21
C PHE A 21 -33.26 -42.91 -25.91
N LEU A 22 -33.11 -43.74 -24.89
CA LEU A 22 -32.53 -43.30 -23.62
C LEU A 22 -31.06 -42.85 -23.79
N MET A 23 -30.29 -43.55 -24.62
CA MET A 23 -28.91 -43.20 -24.93
C MET A 23 -28.85 -41.83 -25.66
N GLU A 24 -29.67 -41.61 -26.68
CA GLU A 24 -29.74 -40.34 -27.43
C GLU A 24 -30.25 -39.20 -26.56
N ALA A 25 -31.29 -39.42 -25.76
CA ALA A 25 -31.80 -38.43 -24.80
C ALA A 25 -30.75 -38.02 -23.78
N ASN A 26 -30.00 -38.97 -23.23
CA ASN A 26 -28.92 -38.69 -22.31
C ASN A 26 -27.73 -37.98 -22.98
N GLN A 27 -27.46 -38.28 -24.26
CA GLN A 27 -26.44 -37.57 -25.03
C GLN A 27 -26.88 -36.10 -25.28
N GLY A 28 -28.12 -35.88 -25.64
CA GLY A 28 -28.72 -34.55 -25.82
C GLY A 28 -28.69 -33.73 -24.52
N LEU A 29 -29.06 -34.37 -23.40
CA LEU A 29 -29.00 -33.74 -22.08
C LEU A 29 -27.55 -33.37 -21.64
N ARG A 30 -26.57 -34.23 -21.93
CA ARG A 30 -25.16 -33.91 -21.69
C ARG A 30 -24.73 -32.69 -22.51
N MET A 31 -25.06 -32.69 -23.81
CA MET A 31 -24.71 -31.59 -24.72
C MET A 31 -25.40 -30.29 -24.26
N ALA A 32 -26.67 -30.32 -23.90
CA ALA A 32 -27.40 -29.16 -23.36
C ALA A 32 -26.77 -28.61 -22.07
N ARG A 33 -26.38 -29.50 -21.15
CA ARG A 33 -25.69 -29.10 -19.92
C ARG A 33 -24.34 -28.45 -20.20
N THR A 34 -23.56 -28.99 -21.12
CA THR A 34 -22.26 -28.43 -21.53
C THR A 34 -22.45 -27.02 -22.14
N VAL A 35 -23.44 -26.87 -23.04
CA VAL A 35 -23.75 -25.56 -23.65
C VAL A 35 -24.23 -24.56 -22.60
N MET A 36 -25.10 -24.96 -21.66
CA MET A 36 -25.54 -24.10 -20.57
C MET A 36 -24.40 -23.70 -19.64
N SER A 37 -23.52 -24.66 -19.29
CA SER A 37 -22.34 -24.38 -18.49
C SER A 37 -21.43 -23.34 -19.17
N PHE A 38 -21.15 -23.52 -20.46
CA PHE A 38 -20.36 -22.59 -21.24
C PHE A 38 -20.99 -21.20 -21.36
N GLN A 39 -22.32 -21.12 -21.58
CA GLN A 39 -23.02 -19.84 -21.61
C GLN A 39 -23.00 -19.12 -20.27
N ASN A 40 -23.15 -19.85 -19.15
CA ASN A 40 -23.03 -19.28 -17.81
C ASN A 40 -21.62 -18.76 -17.55
N GLN A 41 -20.60 -19.50 -17.95
CA GLN A 41 -19.20 -19.07 -17.83
C GLN A 41 -18.92 -17.81 -18.64
N LEU A 42 -19.40 -17.75 -19.91
CA LEU A 42 -19.28 -16.54 -20.72
C LEU A 42 -20.00 -15.32 -20.09
N ALA A 43 -21.19 -15.54 -19.52
CA ALA A 43 -21.94 -14.47 -18.85
C ALA A 43 -21.20 -13.99 -17.60
N GLN A 44 -20.61 -14.90 -16.83
CA GLN A 44 -19.80 -14.58 -15.68
C GLN A 44 -18.55 -13.78 -16.05
N ASN A 45 -17.79 -14.24 -17.06
CA ASN A 45 -16.59 -13.53 -17.53
C ASN A 45 -16.91 -12.12 -18.04
N ARG A 46 -18.05 -11.95 -18.74
CA ARG A 46 -18.52 -10.61 -19.16
C ARG A 46 -18.82 -9.69 -17.98
N ARG A 47 -19.40 -10.21 -16.89
CA ARG A 47 -19.67 -9.41 -15.67
C ARG A 47 -18.37 -9.00 -14.99
N VAL A 48 -17.41 -9.91 -14.85
CA VAL A 48 -16.08 -9.61 -14.30
C VAL A 48 -15.39 -8.52 -15.10
N LEU A 49 -15.32 -8.66 -16.44
CA LEU A 49 -14.73 -7.66 -17.32
C LEU A 49 -15.45 -6.30 -17.23
N ALA A 50 -16.77 -6.29 -17.15
CA ALA A 50 -17.54 -5.04 -17.00
C ALA A 50 -17.21 -4.36 -15.66
N GLY A 51 -17.12 -5.11 -14.55
CA GLY A 51 -16.71 -4.60 -13.24
C GLY A 51 -15.28 -4.04 -13.26
N GLN A 52 -14.34 -4.73 -13.90
CA GLN A 52 -12.96 -4.24 -14.06
C GLN A 52 -12.92 -2.93 -14.86
N MET A 53 -13.67 -2.83 -15.97
CA MET A 53 -13.76 -1.60 -16.77
C MET A 53 -14.38 -0.44 -16.01
N GLU A 54 -15.39 -0.70 -15.17
CA GLU A 54 -16.00 0.31 -14.31
C GLU A 54 -14.98 0.84 -13.29
N GLN A 55 -14.25 -0.05 -12.62
CA GLN A 55 -13.19 0.32 -11.67
C GLN A 55 -12.08 1.13 -12.34
N VAL A 56 -11.61 0.72 -13.51
CA VAL A 56 -10.64 1.50 -14.30
C VAL A 56 -11.20 2.89 -14.65
N GLY A 57 -12.48 2.98 -15.00
CA GLY A 57 -13.17 4.25 -15.24
C GLY A 57 -13.24 5.15 -14.00
N GLU A 58 -13.42 4.57 -12.81
CA GLU A 58 -13.37 5.29 -11.52
C GLU A 58 -11.96 5.81 -11.22
N LEU A 59 -10.94 4.96 -11.45
CA LEU A 59 -9.55 5.34 -11.29
C LEU A 59 -9.18 6.55 -12.17
N PHE A 60 -9.57 6.56 -13.44
CA PHE A 60 -9.34 7.72 -14.31
C PHE A 60 -10.07 8.98 -13.85
N ARG A 61 -11.29 8.85 -13.32
CA ARG A 61 -12.03 9.99 -12.75
C ARG A 61 -11.34 10.54 -11.48
N GLU A 62 -10.81 9.67 -10.64
CA GLU A 62 -10.04 10.03 -9.46
C GLU A 62 -8.77 10.81 -9.83
N LEU A 63 -7.96 10.28 -10.76
CA LEU A 63 -6.76 10.95 -11.26
C LEU A 63 -7.06 12.32 -11.89
N ALA A 64 -8.11 12.41 -12.73
CA ALA A 64 -8.52 13.67 -13.34
C ALA A 64 -8.96 14.70 -12.29
N GLY A 65 -9.55 14.25 -11.18
CA GLY A 65 -9.92 15.10 -10.06
C GLY A 65 -8.74 15.53 -9.18
N ASP A 66 -7.64 14.79 -9.21
CA ASP A 66 -6.44 15.06 -8.40
C ASP A 66 -5.39 15.94 -9.13
N ALA A 67 -5.59 16.26 -10.40
CA ALA A 67 -4.75 17.21 -11.11
C ALA A 67 -4.69 18.52 -10.32
N GLY A 68 -3.57 18.74 -9.63
CA GLY A 68 -3.34 19.87 -8.74
C GLY A 68 -3.54 21.21 -9.46
N GLN A 69 -4.09 22.17 -8.78
CA GLN A 69 -4.22 23.52 -9.32
C GLN A 69 -2.84 24.20 -9.32
N THR A 70 -2.37 24.61 -10.50
CA THR A 70 -1.20 25.45 -10.60
C THR A 70 -1.53 26.81 -9.98
N ALA A 71 -0.93 27.13 -8.86
CA ALA A 71 -1.04 28.46 -8.29
C ALA A 71 -0.16 29.42 -9.12
N LYS A 72 -0.74 30.43 -9.78
CA LYS A 72 0.06 31.50 -10.34
C LYS A 72 0.82 32.17 -9.20
N VAL A 73 2.14 32.10 -9.26
CA VAL A 73 3.00 32.84 -8.33
C VAL A 73 2.85 34.31 -8.62
N PRO A 74 2.50 35.17 -7.64
CA PRO A 74 2.54 36.61 -7.85
C PRO A 74 3.96 37.03 -8.26
N GLU A 75 4.08 37.93 -9.24
CA GLU A 75 5.39 38.37 -9.77
C GLU A 75 6.31 38.94 -8.68
N GLU A 76 5.73 39.63 -7.70
CA GLU A 76 6.46 40.13 -6.54
C GLU A 76 7.11 39.00 -5.71
N MET A 77 6.41 37.88 -5.51
CA MET A 77 6.91 36.71 -4.77
C MET A 77 8.00 36.00 -5.56
N GLU A 78 7.80 35.80 -6.86
CA GLU A 78 8.81 35.21 -7.74
C GLU A 78 10.11 36.04 -7.72
N ASN A 79 10.02 37.35 -7.77
CA ASN A 79 11.16 38.27 -7.70
C ASN A 79 11.88 38.18 -6.34
N VAL A 80 11.15 38.02 -5.24
CA VAL A 80 11.75 37.81 -3.89
C VAL A 80 12.52 36.49 -3.84
N ILE A 81 11.91 35.39 -4.30
CA ILE A 81 12.56 34.06 -4.32
C ILE A 81 13.84 34.13 -5.17
N LYS A 82 13.75 34.66 -6.39
CA LYS A 82 14.90 34.81 -7.30
C LYS A 82 16.02 35.62 -6.67
N ARG A 83 15.70 36.72 -5.99
CA ARG A 83 16.67 37.60 -5.32
C ARG A 83 17.39 36.88 -4.15
N GLU A 84 16.63 36.22 -3.27
CA GLU A 84 17.22 35.51 -2.10
C GLU A 84 18.10 34.36 -2.56
N LEU A 85 17.67 33.57 -3.57
CA LEU A 85 18.47 32.48 -4.13
C LEU A 85 19.70 32.99 -4.91
N ALA A 86 19.59 34.14 -5.57
CA ALA A 86 20.74 34.80 -6.22
C ALA A 86 21.83 35.19 -5.21
N GLY A 87 21.44 35.58 -3.98
CA GLY A 87 22.36 35.78 -2.86
C GLY A 87 23.22 34.55 -2.53
N MET A 88 22.70 33.35 -2.77
CA MET A 88 23.41 32.08 -2.67
C MET A 88 24.11 31.65 -3.98
N ARG A 89 24.09 32.47 -5.02
CA ARG A 89 24.60 32.17 -6.37
C ARG A 89 23.81 31.11 -7.12
N VAL A 90 22.55 30.90 -6.74
CA VAL A 90 21.60 30.09 -7.47
C VAL A 90 20.79 31.02 -8.37
N LYS A 91 20.84 30.77 -9.66
CA LYS A 91 20.06 31.50 -10.65
C LYS A 91 18.83 30.68 -11.02
N VAL A 92 17.66 31.26 -10.90
CA VAL A 92 16.37 30.62 -11.19
C VAL A 92 15.82 31.23 -12.47
N GLU A 93 15.67 30.43 -13.50
CA GLU A 93 15.13 30.86 -14.82
C GLU A 93 13.60 30.76 -14.82
N ASP A 94 13.04 29.67 -14.31
CA ASP A 94 11.62 29.40 -14.29
C ASP A 94 11.20 28.88 -12.90
N LEU A 95 10.00 29.26 -12.44
CA LEU A 95 9.48 28.91 -11.12
C LEU A 95 7.99 28.63 -11.20
N ILE A 96 7.57 27.45 -10.74
CA ILE A 96 6.18 27.06 -10.65
C ILE A 96 5.91 26.58 -9.22
N ILE A 97 4.82 27.04 -8.62
CA ILE A 97 4.34 26.57 -7.33
C ILE A 97 3.02 25.82 -7.54
N TYR A 98 3.00 24.57 -7.14
CA TYR A 98 1.80 23.76 -7.09
C TYR A 98 1.24 23.77 -5.68
N ARG A 99 -0.08 23.78 -5.57
CA ARG A 99 -0.78 23.59 -4.31
C ARG A 99 -1.71 22.40 -4.47
N ASP A 100 -1.54 21.39 -3.62
CA ASP A 100 -2.43 20.25 -3.63
C ASP A 100 -3.75 20.55 -2.89
N LYS A 101 -4.70 19.61 -2.94
CA LYS A 101 -6.00 19.71 -2.26
C LYS A 101 -5.88 19.83 -0.73
N ARG A 102 -4.76 19.41 -0.14
CA ARG A 102 -4.45 19.50 1.28
C ARG A 102 -3.69 20.80 1.63
N ASN A 103 -3.62 21.75 0.68
CA ASN A 103 -2.92 23.04 0.82
C ASN A 103 -1.39 22.90 1.04
N ARG A 104 -0.78 21.78 0.63
CA ARG A 104 0.67 21.59 0.63
C ARG A 104 1.28 22.22 -0.61
N LEU A 105 2.48 22.73 -0.46
CA LEU A 105 3.20 23.39 -1.53
C LEU A 105 4.28 22.49 -2.12
N GLU A 106 4.33 22.44 -3.43
CA GLU A 106 5.44 21.90 -4.20
C GLU A 106 6.01 23.01 -5.07
N ILE A 107 7.31 23.23 -4.99
CA ILE A 107 8.01 24.28 -5.74
C ILE A 107 8.90 23.59 -6.77
N ARG A 108 8.60 23.80 -8.04
CA ARG A 108 9.43 23.39 -9.17
C ARG A 108 10.16 24.59 -9.72
N MET A 109 11.46 24.48 -9.87
CA MET A 109 12.25 25.54 -10.46
C MET A 109 13.32 25.00 -11.41
N LYS A 110 13.53 25.68 -12.53
CA LYS A 110 14.71 25.50 -13.36
C LYS A 110 15.81 26.39 -12.83
N ALA A 111 16.86 25.78 -12.29
CA ALA A 111 17.90 26.48 -11.60
C ALA A 111 19.30 25.97 -11.97
N HIS A 112 20.28 26.85 -11.85
CA HIS A 112 21.70 26.52 -12.01
C HIS A 112 22.58 27.39 -11.11
N THR A 113 23.79 26.89 -10.81
CA THR A 113 24.79 27.68 -10.08
C THR A 113 25.83 28.27 -11.02
N GLY A 114 26.31 29.49 -10.68
CA GLY A 114 27.44 30.10 -11.34
C GLY A 114 28.78 29.45 -10.95
N LYS A 115 29.91 30.02 -11.44
CA LYS A 115 31.26 29.62 -11.00
C LYS A 115 31.45 29.95 -9.53
N GLY A 116 31.87 28.99 -8.71
CA GLY A 116 32.16 29.18 -7.30
C GLY A 116 31.78 28.03 -6.40
N ARG A 117 31.30 28.31 -5.19
CA ARG A 117 30.91 27.33 -4.18
C ARG A 117 29.77 26.44 -4.68
N LEU A 118 29.85 25.15 -4.35
CA LEU A 118 28.72 24.23 -4.50
C LEU A 118 27.60 24.64 -3.55
N VAL A 119 26.39 24.70 -4.06
CA VAL A 119 25.17 24.95 -3.27
C VAL A 119 24.38 23.66 -3.23
N THR A 120 24.06 23.20 -2.03
CA THR A 120 23.27 22.00 -1.86
C THR A 120 21.77 22.29 -2.02
N ALA A 121 21.02 21.28 -2.45
CA ALA A 121 19.55 21.38 -2.50
C ALA A 121 18.95 21.64 -1.10
N ARG A 122 19.57 21.14 -0.04
CA ARG A 122 19.15 21.39 1.34
C ARG A 122 19.33 22.85 1.76
N GLU A 123 20.44 23.50 1.40
CA GLU A 123 20.66 24.93 1.64
C GLU A 123 19.58 25.76 0.91
N THR A 124 19.26 25.39 -0.32
CA THR A 124 18.19 26.04 -1.12
C THR A 124 16.82 25.83 -0.46
N ALA A 125 16.50 24.61 -0.02
CA ALA A 125 15.27 24.31 0.72
C ALA A 125 15.16 25.12 2.03
N GLY A 126 16.27 25.36 2.73
CA GLY A 126 16.31 26.22 3.92
C GLY A 126 15.86 27.64 3.63
N VAL A 127 16.34 28.24 2.54
CA VAL A 127 15.91 29.59 2.13
C VAL A 127 14.43 29.61 1.76
N LEU A 128 13.94 28.61 1.04
CA LEU A 128 12.52 28.49 0.74
C LEU A 128 11.70 28.34 2.03
N SER A 129 12.18 27.57 2.99
CA SER A 129 11.52 27.39 4.29
C SER A 129 11.39 28.70 5.05
N ASP A 130 12.43 29.50 5.07
CA ASP A 130 12.42 30.83 5.73
C ASP A 130 11.44 31.80 5.04
N LEU A 131 11.40 31.78 3.70
CA LEU A 131 10.52 32.67 2.93
C LEU A 131 9.04 32.34 3.11
N PHE A 132 8.69 31.06 3.14
CA PHE A 132 7.29 30.61 3.24
C PHE A 132 6.82 30.39 4.67
N GLY A 133 7.72 30.34 5.65
CA GLY A 133 7.42 29.98 7.03
C GLY A 133 6.96 28.53 7.20
N ARG A 134 7.33 27.66 6.25
CA ARG A 134 7.02 26.24 6.19
C ARG A 134 8.28 25.46 5.89
N SER A 135 8.44 24.26 6.43
CA SER A 135 9.61 23.44 6.17
C SER A 135 9.56 22.83 4.78
N PHE A 136 10.61 23.03 3.98
CA PHE A 136 10.78 22.41 2.67
C PHE A 136 11.98 21.48 2.65
N MET A 137 11.90 20.45 1.81
CA MET A 137 12.98 19.54 1.51
C MET A 137 13.08 19.31 -0.01
N PRO A 138 14.27 18.98 -0.53
CA PRO A 138 14.37 18.56 -1.92
C PRO A 138 13.62 17.22 -2.11
N SER A 139 12.88 17.12 -3.21
CA SER A 139 12.26 15.85 -3.62
C SER A 139 13.34 14.79 -3.86
N ARG A 140 12.98 13.50 -3.74
CA ARG A 140 13.88 12.37 -4.05
C ARG A 140 14.39 12.36 -5.48
N GLU A 141 13.61 12.92 -6.41
CA GLU A 141 13.97 13.03 -7.82
C GLU A 141 14.97 14.17 -8.09
N SER A 142 15.12 15.09 -7.14
CA SER A 142 16.02 16.23 -7.27
C SER A 142 17.48 15.88 -6.97
N HIS A 143 18.38 16.53 -7.65
CA HIS A 143 19.80 16.41 -7.36
C HIS A 143 20.14 16.94 -5.96
N ASN A 144 21.08 16.31 -5.28
CA ASN A 144 21.53 16.75 -3.95
C ASN A 144 22.25 18.11 -3.95
N VAL A 145 22.72 18.54 -5.12
CA VAL A 145 23.46 19.79 -5.35
C VAL A 145 22.86 20.48 -6.55
N ILE A 146 22.72 21.82 -6.51
CA ILE A 146 22.29 22.59 -7.66
C ILE A 146 23.35 22.53 -8.76
N PRO A 147 23.05 21.97 -9.93
CA PRO A 147 24.05 21.81 -11.00
C PRO A 147 24.50 23.14 -11.61
N LYS A 148 25.62 23.12 -12.32
CA LYS A 148 26.08 24.26 -13.12
C LYS A 148 25.29 24.44 -14.42
N LYS A 149 24.68 23.36 -14.90
CA LYS A 149 23.80 23.35 -16.07
C LYS A 149 22.37 23.51 -15.57
N GLU A 150 21.59 24.29 -16.28
CA GLU A 150 20.16 24.46 -16.00
C GLU A 150 19.48 23.09 -15.85
N THR A 151 18.85 22.88 -14.71
CA THR A 151 18.26 21.60 -14.33
C THR A 151 17.00 21.87 -13.51
N GLU A 152 16.00 21.03 -13.68
CA GLU A 152 14.80 21.06 -12.87
C GLU A 152 15.09 20.57 -11.45
N MET A 153 14.70 21.38 -10.48
CA MET A 153 14.78 21.09 -9.05
C MET A 153 13.38 21.16 -8.47
N VAL A 154 13.01 20.14 -7.69
CA VAL A 154 11.69 20.02 -7.06
C VAL A 154 11.88 20.06 -5.55
N PHE A 155 11.14 20.93 -4.88
CA PHE A 155 11.11 21.07 -3.43
C PHE A 155 9.69 20.82 -2.96
N VAL A 156 9.53 19.95 -1.98
CA VAL A 156 8.25 19.58 -1.38
C VAL A 156 8.20 20.05 0.06
N GLU A 157 7.01 20.36 0.53
CA GLU A 157 6.81 20.68 1.94
C GLU A 157 7.15 19.45 2.80
N ASP A 158 8.03 19.65 3.79
CA ASP A 158 8.49 18.56 4.66
C ASP A 158 7.40 18.15 5.65
N THR A 159 7.43 16.90 6.07
CA THR A 159 6.44 16.36 7.00
C THR A 159 6.81 16.65 8.45
N PRO A 160 5.82 17.01 9.34
CA PRO A 160 6.07 17.18 10.77
C PRO A 160 6.53 15.90 11.46
N TYR A 161 6.16 14.75 10.91
CA TYR A 161 6.57 13.45 11.40
C TYR A 161 7.56 12.77 10.46
N LEU A 162 8.37 11.90 11.02
CA LEU A 162 9.20 10.94 10.29
C LEU A 162 8.86 9.53 10.76
N ALA A 163 8.96 8.56 9.87
CA ALA A 163 8.81 7.16 10.22
C ALA A 163 10.06 6.38 9.80
N VAL A 164 10.46 5.44 10.64
CA VAL A 164 11.54 4.48 10.36
C VAL A 164 10.96 3.09 10.43
N THR A 165 11.29 2.25 9.47
CA THR A 165 10.76 0.89 9.34
C THR A 165 11.80 -0.15 9.69
N GLY A 166 11.32 -1.31 10.15
CA GLY A 166 12.12 -2.51 10.36
C GLY A 166 11.32 -3.74 9.96
N VAL A 167 12.00 -4.79 9.52
CA VAL A 167 11.37 -6.02 9.06
C VAL A 167 12.09 -7.22 9.66
N GLY A 168 11.34 -8.12 10.28
CA GLY A 168 11.79 -9.42 10.74
C GLY A 168 11.10 -10.54 9.97
N ARG A 169 11.84 -11.60 9.60
CA ARG A 169 11.28 -12.73 8.85
C ARG A 169 11.93 -14.04 9.23
N ARG A 170 11.14 -15.10 9.22
CA ARG A 170 11.61 -16.49 9.22
C ARG A 170 10.75 -17.30 8.26
N MET A 171 11.41 -18.06 7.42
CA MET A 171 10.77 -18.90 6.42
C MET A 171 10.40 -20.25 7.05
N LYS A 172 9.27 -20.81 6.64
CA LYS A 172 8.79 -22.15 7.00
C LYS A 172 9.85 -23.22 6.77
N GLU A 173 10.00 -24.14 7.72
CA GLU A 173 10.95 -25.24 7.58
C GLU A 173 10.66 -26.11 6.36
N GLY A 174 11.69 -26.35 5.55
CA GLY A 174 11.61 -27.19 4.35
C GLY A 174 11.25 -26.45 3.07
N GLU A 175 10.90 -25.16 3.13
CA GLU A 175 10.66 -24.33 1.95
C GLU A 175 11.93 -23.59 1.51
N GLU A 176 11.99 -23.24 0.21
CA GLU A 176 13.09 -22.45 -0.36
C GLU A 176 12.77 -20.94 -0.40
N VAL A 177 11.49 -20.59 -0.36
CA VAL A 177 10.98 -19.23 -0.51
C VAL A 177 9.79 -19.05 0.44
N SER A 178 9.72 -17.92 1.11
CA SER A 178 8.58 -17.55 1.96
C SER A 178 7.38 -17.16 1.10
N GLY A 179 6.18 -17.61 1.48
CA GLY A 179 4.91 -17.17 0.89
C GLY A 179 4.54 -15.73 1.21
N ASP A 180 5.13 -15.17 2.28
CA ASP A 180 4.91 -13.77 2.67
C ASP A 180 5.68 -12.79 1.78
N ASN A 181 5.05 -11.68 1.42
CA ASN A 181 5.68 -10.53 0.80
C ASN A 181 5.27 -9.23 1.49
N PHE A 182 6.12 -8.23 1.46
CA PHE A 182 5.89 -6.94 2.10
C PHE A 182 6.42 -5.77 1.28
N SER A 183 5.91 -4.58 1.59
CA SER A 183 6.41 -3.30 1.08
C SER A 183 6.48 -2.24 2.17
N CYS A 184 7.50 -1.39 2.08
CA CYS A 184 7.66 -0.16 2.86
C CYS A 184 7.98 0.98 1.90
N LEU A 185 6.96 1.63 1.34
CA LEU A 185 7.07 2.61 0.27
C LEU A 185 6.78 4.02 0.79
N SER A 186 7.76 4.91 0.69
CA SER A 186 7.54 6.33 0.97
C SER A 186 7.07 7.03 -0.29
N LEU A 187 5.91 7.67 -0.20
CA LEU A 187 5.24 8.35 -1.30
C LEU A 187 5.61 9.83 -1.36
N PRO A 188 5.59 10.45 -2.56
CA PRO A 188 5.91 11.88 -2.73
C PRO A 188 5.00 12.81 -1.93
N ASN A 189 3.77 12.37 -1.65
CA ASN A 189 2.78 13.13 -0.90
C ASN A 189 2.99 13.15 0.62
N GLY A 190 4.13 12.65 1.13
CA GLY A 190 4.45 12.59 2.55
C GLY A 190 3.76 11.44 3.29
N GLU A 191 3.22 10.47 2.59
CA GLU A 191 2.71 9.23 3.15
C GLU A 191 3.78 8.13 3.14
N LEU A 192 3.72 7.23 4.13
CA LEU A 192 4.44 5.96 4.13
C LEU A 192 3.42 4.84 4.01
N LEU A 193 3.50 4.08 2.93
CA LEU A 193 2.74 2.86 2.73
C LEU A 193 3.52 1.68 3.30
N LEU A 194 2.88 0.92 4.16
CA LEU A 194 3.31 -0.40 4.59
C LEU A 194 2.31 -1.40 4.05
N ALA A 195 2.78 -2.47 3.47
CA ALA A 195 1.93 -3.55 3.01
C ALA A 195 2.55 -4.90 3.40
N LEU A 196 1.71 -5.83 3.81
CA LEU A 196 2.06 -7.19 4.12
C LEU A 196 1.02 -8.11 3.48
N SER A 197 1.46 -9.11 2.77
CA SER A 197 0.61 -10.08 2.07
C SER A 197 1.17 -11.47 2.27
N ASP A 198 0.29 -12.38 2.66
CA ASP A 198 0.54 -13.81 2.74
C ASP A 198 -0.23 -14.51 1.62
N GLY A 199 0.47 -15.32 0.83
CA GLY A 199 -0.11 -16.12 -0.24
C GLY A 199 -0.65 -17.45 0.28
N MET A 200 -1.67 -17.99 -0.38
CA MET A 200 -2.28 -19.24 0.06
C MET A 200 -1.32 -20.43 -0.03
N GLY A 201 -1.09 -21.12 1.09
CA GLY A 201 -0.25 -22.28 1.18
C GLY A 201 1.19 -21.95 1.55
N SER A 202 2.18 -22.51 0.84
CA SER A 202 3.60 -22.27 1.11
C SER A 202 4.47 -22.35 -0.15
N GLY A 203 5.70 -21.85 -0.04
CA GLY A 203 6.71 -21.94 -1.09
C GLY A 203 6.41 -21.07 -2.32
N LYS A 204 6.89 -21.49 -3.50
CA LYS A 204 6.88 -20.68 -4.73
C LYS A 204 5.49 -20.26 -5.22
N GLY A 205 4.45 -21.06 -4.96
CA GLY A 205 3.07 -20.73 -5.35
C GLY A 205 2.55 -19.55 -4.52
N ALA A 206 2.58 -19.67 -3.20
CA ALA A 206 2.19 -18.63 -2.26
C ALA A 206 3.01 -17.33 -2.44
N PHE A 207 4.33 -17.47 -2.66
CA PHE A 207 5.20 -16.34 -2.99
C PHE A 207 4.71 -15.57 -4.21
N GLY A 208 4.36 -16.26 -5.31
CA GLY A 208 3.89 -15.60 -6.54
C GLY A 208 2.58 -14.85 -6.34
N GLU A 209 1.66 -15.40 -5.53
CA GLU A 209 0.37 -14.78 -5.22
C GLU A 209 0.54 -13.50 -4.40
N SER A 210 1.22 -13.57 -3.28
CA SER A 210 1.47 -12.41 -2.41
C SER A 210 2.33 -11.35 -3.09
N GLN A 211 3.32 -11.74 -3.93
CA GLN A 211 4.15 -10.82 -4.69
C GLN A 211 3.32 -9.95 -5.65
N VAL A 212 2.39 -10.56 -6.41
CA VAL A 212 1.54 -9.81 -7.34
C VAL A 212 0.67 -8.80 -6.62
N VAL A 213 0.12 -9.12 -5.44
CA VAL A 213 -0.65 -8.17 -4.62
C VAL A 213 0.21 -6.97 -4.24
N ILE A 214 1.42 -7.21 -3.74
CA ILE A 214 2.33 -6.14 -3.30
C ILE A 214 2.78 -5.28 -4.50
N GLU A 215 3.23 -5.88 -5.60
CA GLU A 215 3.70 -5.15 -6.79
C GLU A 215 2.60 -4.29 -7.42
N LEU A 216 1.38 -4.81 -7.55
CA LEU A 216 0.27 -4.03 -8.09
C LEU A 216 -0.12 -2.88 -7.15
N LEU A 217 -0.14 -3.12 -5.83
CA LEU A 217 -0.43 -2.09 -4.85
C LEU A 217 0.59 -0.95 -4.91
N GLU A 218 1.90 -1.27 -5.00
CA GLU A 218 2.97 -0.30 -5.16
C GLU A 218 2.79 0.52 -6.44
N GLN A 219 2.69 -0.14 -7.59
CA GLN A 219 2.58 0.52 -8.90
C GLN A 219 1.37 1.45 -8.98
N MET A 220 0.21 0.98 -8.51
CA MET A 220 -1.00 1.79 -8.52
C MET A 220 -0.91 2.98 -7.57
N THR A 221 -0.33 2.77 -6.39
CA THR A 221 -0.17 3.84 -5.40
C THR A 221 0.84 4.90 -5.87
N GLU A 222 1.95 4.49 -6.48
CA GLU A 222 2.93 5.39 -7.11
C GLU A 222 2.32 6.17 -8.29
N ALA A 223 1.43 5.53 -9.05
CA ALA A 223 0.69 6.19 -10.12
C ALA A 223 -0.37 7.19 -9.59
N GLY A 224 -0.58 7.29 -8.28
CA GLY A 224 -1.47 8.25 -7.64
C GLY A 224 -2.90 7.75 -7.39
N PHE A 225 -3.16 6.46 -7.59
CA PHE A 225 -4.47 5.88 -7.27
C PHE A 225 -4.69 5.78 -5.75
N SER A 226 -5.95 5.88 -5.31
CA SER A 226 -6.28 5.62 -3.91
C SER A 226 -6.03 4.15 -3.56
N LYS A 227 -5.59 3.91 -2.32
CA LYS A 227 -5.25 2.55 -1.86
C LYS A 227 -6.47 1.64 -1.83
N ILE A 228 -7.66 2.21 -1.53
CA ILE A 228 -8.93 1.48 -1.56
C ILE A 228 -9.26 1.04 -3.00
N SER A 229 -9.14 1.97 -3.96
CA SER A 229 -9.37 1.66 -5.37
C SER A 229 -8.37 0.63 -5.90
N ALA A 230 -7.11 0.74 -5.48
CA ALA A 230 -6.07 -0.25 -5.80
C ALA A 230 -6.45 -1.64 -5.28
N LEU A 231 -6.82 -1.77 -4.00
CA LEU A 231 -7.23 -3.04 -3.40
C LEU A 231 -8.49 -3.63 -4.07
N LYS A 232 -9.49 -2.80 -4.40
CA LYS A 232 -10.68 -3.25 -5.13
C LYS A 232 -10.34 -3.80 -6.52
N LEU A 233 -9.46 -3.13 -7.27
CA LEU A 233 -9.02 -3.61 -8.58
C LEU A 233 -8.20 -4.90 -8.44
N ILE A 234 -7.25 -4.95 -7.51
CA ILE A 234 -6.46 -6.16 -7.23
C ILE A 234 -7.41 -7.32 -6.89
N ASN A 235 -8.39 -7.12 -6.00
CA ASN A 235 -9.39 -8.12 -5.68
C ASN A 235 -10.12 -8.63 -6.93
N SER A 236 -10.51 -7.74 -7.84
CA SER A 236 -11.20 -8.13 -9.08
C SER A 236 -10.32 -8.90 -10.06
N LEU A 237 -9.02 -8.63 -10.08
CA LEU A 237 -8.05 -9.36 -10.92
C LEU A 237 -7.78 -10.77 -10.41
N TYR A 238 -7.87 -10.98 -9.09
CA TYR A 238 -7.72 -12.29 -8.45
C TYR A 238 -8.96 -13.18 -8.54
N MET A 239 -10.10 -12.67 -9.01
CA MET A 239 -11.30 -13.49 -9.16
C MET A 239 -11.09 -14.58 -10.21
N PRO A 240 -11.32 -15.84 -9.88
CA PRO A 240 -10.88 -16.96 -10.68
C PRO A 240 -11.62 -17.09 -12.01
N GLU A 241 -10.86 -17.36 -13.05
CA GLU A 241 -11.33 -18.22 -14.14
C GLU A 241 -11.48 -19.63 -13.57
N ALA A 242 -12.67 -20.03 -13.26
CA ALA A 242 -13.29 -21.35 -13.00
C ALA A 242 -12.46 -22.54 -12.44
N VAL A 243 -11.14 -22.54 -12.33
CA VAL A 243 -10.34 -23.76 -12.04
C VAL A 243 -9.20 -23.58 -11.01
N GLN A 244 -8.71 -22.38 -10.75
CA GLN A 244 -7.68 -22.15 -9.73
C GLN A 244 -8.15 -21.09 -8.74
N THR A 245 -8.32 -21.50 -7.48
CA THR A 245 -8.61 -20.58 -6.36
C THR A 245 -7.27 -20.07 -5.83
N SER A 246 -6.83 -18.93 -6.32
CA SER A 246 -5.70 -18.21 -5.75
C SER A 246 -6.22 -17.12 -4.82
N PHE A 247 -5.77 -17.10 -3.59
CA PHE A 247 -6.10 -16.04 -2.64
C PHE A 247 -4.82 -15.55 -2.00
N ALA A 248 -4.83 -14.30 -1.58
CA ALA A 248 -3.79 -13.76 -0.73
C ALA A 248 -4.41 -12.82 0.29
N THR A 249 -3.76 -12.67 1.42
CA THR A 249 -4.12 -11.62 2.37
C THR A 249 -3.60 -10.27 1.85
N ALA A 250 -4.23 -9.17 2.28
CA ALA A 250 -3.68 -7.84 2.10
C ALA A 250 -3.88 -7.05 3.38
N ASP A 251 -2.79 -6.78 4.08
CA ASP A 251 -2.72 -5.86 5.21
C ASP A 251 -2.00 -4.60 4.75
N VAL A 252 -2.70 -3.48 4.72
CA VAL A 252 -2.17 -2.22 4.23
C VAL A 252 -2.34 -1.14 5.28
N VAL A 253 -1.23 -0.51 5.62
CA VAL A 253 -1.19 0.62 6.54
C VAL A 253 -0.63 1.84 5.83
N VAL A 254 -1.30 2.98 5.95
CA VAL A 254 -0.84 4.26 5.41
C VAL A 254 -0.66 5.24 6.54
N LEU A 255 0.59 5.64 6.77
CA LEU A 255 0.96 6.69 7.70
C LEU A 255 1.01 8.01 6.94
N ASP A 256 0.06 8.92 7.21
CA ASP A 256 0.13 10.31 6.74
C ASP A 256 1.02 11.10 7.71
N LEU A 257 2.29 11.24 7.32
CA LEU A 257 3.31 11.90 8.13
C LEU A 257 3.15 13.43 8.15
N TYR A 258 2.25 13.97 7.32
CA TYR A 258 1.92 15.39 7.33
C TYR A 258 0.81 15.69 8.34
N GLN A 259 -0.25 14.86 8.38
CA GLN A 259 -1.37 15.05 9.29
C GLN A 259 -1.21 14.33 10.63
N GLY A 260 -0.29 13.38 10.75
CA GLY A 260 -0.17 12.53 11.94
C GLY A 260 -1.35 11.56 12.04
N SER A 261 -1.75 10.94 10.94
CA SER A 261 -2.83 9.94 10.94
C SER A 261 -2.40 8.63 10.30
N CYS A 262 -3.05 7.56 10.73
CA CYS A 262 -2.82 6.20 10.27
C CYS A 262 -4.13 5.62 9.75
N GLN A 263 -4.08 4.99 8.58
CA GLN A 263 -5.21 4.31 7.96
C GLN A 263 -4.87 2.84 7.78
N PHE A 264 -5.80 1.98 8.15
CA PHE A 264 -5.68 0.52 8.03
C PHE A 264 -6.69 0.02 7.02
N MET A 265 -6.24 -0.83 6.11
CA MET A 265 -7.07 -1.52 5.13
C MET A 265 -6.67 -2.98 5.14
N LYS A 266 -7.63 -3.86 5.45
CA LYS A 266 -7.37 -5.29 5.64
C LYS A 266 -8.30 -6.16 4.79
N ASN A 267 -7.72 -7.15 4.14
CA ASN A 267 -8.42 -8.24 3.44
C ASN A 267 -7.85 -9.58 3.91
N GLY A 268 -8.56 -10.27 4.81
CA GLY A 268 -8.17 -11.57 5.34
C GLY A 268 -6.88 -11.58 6.17
N ALA A 269 -6.34 -10.42 6.49
CA ALA A 269 -5.07 -10.29 7.18
C ALA A 269 -5.21 -10.41 8.70
N ALA A 270 -4.15 -10.89 9.36
CA ALA A 270 -4.03 -10.93 10.81
C ALA A 270 -4.15 -9.54 11.46
N ALA A 271 -4.27 -9.47 12.77
CA ALA A 271 -4.34 -8.20 13.49
C ALA A 271 -3.07 -7.37 13.29
N THR A 272 -3.21 -6.05 13.39
CA THR A 272 -2.11 -5.08 13.46
C THR A 272 -2.17 -4.42 14.83
N TRP A 273 -1.02 -4.10 15.41
CA TRP A 273 -0.95 -3.49 16.73
C TRP A 273 -0.34 -2.09 16.66
N ILE A 274 -0.89 -1.18 17.46
CA ILE A 274 -0.27 0.12 17.72
C ILE A 274 0.24 0.11 19.17
N ARG A 275 1.56 0.15 19.35
CA ARG A 275 2.17 0.34 20.65
C ARG A 275 2.29 1.84 20.92
N ARG A 276 1.62 2.33 21.95
CA ARG A 276 1.56 3.73 22.33
C ARG A 276 1.90 3.89 23.80
N GLY A 277 3.07 4.44 24.09
CA GLY A 277 3.55 4.60 25.45
C GLY A 277 3.63 3.28 26.22
N LYS A 278 2.68 3.05 27.14
CA LYS A 278 2.54 1.79 27.90
C LYS A 278 1.35 0.94 27.45
N GLY A 279 0.60 1.37 26.46
CA GLY A 279 -0.56 0.67 25.93
C GLY A 279 -0.27 0.01 24.59
N VAL A 280 -1.07 -1.00 24.29
CA VAL A 280 -1.11 -1.66 22.98
C VAL A 280 -2.57 -1.67 22.52
N GLU A 281 -2.82 -1.17 21.35
CA GLU A 281 -4.13 -1.16 20.69
C GLU A 281 -4.10 -2.17 19.54
N ARG A 282 -5.11 -3.04 19.47
CA ARG A 282 -5.23 -4.07 18.44
C ARG A 282 -6.23 -3.64 17.39
N ILE A 283 -5.82 -3.63 16.14
CA ILE A 283 -6.65 -3.33 14.97
C ILE A 283 -6.92 -4.62 14.23
N GLU A 284 -8.17 -5.01 14.16
CA GLU A 284 -8.60 -6.29 13.59
C GLU A 284 -9.73 -6.08 12.57
N GLY A 285 -9.61 -6.69 11.40
CA GLY A 285 -10.60 -6.59 10.32
C GLY A 285 -11.21 -7.95 10.01
N GLN A 286 -12.52 -7.98 9.72
CA GLN A 286 -13.25 -9.20 9.36
C GLN A 286 -13.52 -9.31 7.84
N ALA A 287 -12.76 -8.59 7.00
CA ALA A 287 -12.89 -8.69 5.55
C ALA A 287 -12.28 -9.99 5.01
N LEU A 288 -12.86 -10.50 3.92
CA LEU A 288 -12.35 -11.69 3.25
C LEU A 288 -11.01 -11.43 2.54
N PRO A 289 -10.16 -12.45 2.39
CA PRO A 289 -8.94 -12.35 1.58
C PRO A 289 -9.24 -11.90 0.13
N VAL A 290 -8.23 -11.34 -0.52
CA VAL A 290 -8.26 -10.94 -1.93
C VAL A 290 -8.51 -12.19 -2.79
N GLY A 291 -9.44 -12.09 -3.73
CA GLY A 291 -9.80 -13.19 -4.66
C GLY A 291 -10.89 -14.13 -4.17
N VAL A 292 -11.39 -13.98 -2.92
CA VAL A 292 -12.46 -14.86 -2.39
C VAL A 292 -13.84 -14.44 -2.86
N TYR A 293 -14.13 -13.13 -2.90
CA TYR A 293 -15.43 -12.59 -3.28
C TYR A 293 -15.31 -11.29 -4.06
N GLN A 294 -16.04 -11.19 -5.18
CA GLN A 294 -15.88 -10.08 -6.14
C GLN A 294 -16.20 -8.70 -5.54
N GLU A 295 -17.20 -8.61 -4.69
CA GLU A 295 -17.65 -7.37 -4.04
C GLU A 295 -17.06 -7.23 -2.62
N ALA A 296 -15.98 -7.96 -2.30
CA ALA A 296 -15.33 -7.81 -1.00
C ALA A 296 -14.74 -6.41 -0.87
N GLU A 297 -15.22 -5.67 0.13
CA GLU A 297 -14.61 -4.41 0.52
C GLU A 297 -13.55 -4.65 1.59
N PRO A 298 -12.39 -3.97 1.52
CA PRO A 298 -11.43 -4.03 2.59
C PRO A 298 -12.02 -3.46 3.88
N TYR A 299 -11.71 -4.05 5.01
CA TYR A 299 -11.93 -3.39 6.30
C TYR A 299 -11.14 -2.08 6.31
N PHE A 300 -11.76 -1.01 6.76
CA PHE A 300 -11.14 0.30 6.82
C PHE A 300 -11.29 0.90 8.22
N GLU A 301 -10.17 1.35 8.78
CA GLU A 301 -10.12 2.09 10.03
C GLU A 301 -9.11 3.24 9.92
N LYS A 302 -9.38 4.35 10.60
CA LYS A 302 -8.48 5.49 10.67
C LYS A 302 -8.33 5.96 12.12
N THR A 303 -7.08 6.17 12.53
CA THR A 303 -6.74 6.72 13.86
C THR A 303 -5.66 7.78 13.75
N GLU A 304 -5.45 8.55 14.80
CA GLU A 304 -4.32 9.47 14.92
C GLU A 304 -3.07 8.70 15.35
N ILE A 305 -1.90 9.20 14.94
CA ILE A 305 -0.60 8.66 15.34
C ILE A 305 0.25 9.77 15.95
N TYR A 306 1.00 9.42 16.99
CA TYR A 306 1.79 10.37 17.76
C TYR A 306 3.26 10.00 17.79
N SER A 307 4.08 10.97 18.16
CA SER A 307 5.52 10.73 18.36
C SER A 307 5.77 9.65 19.41
N GLY A 308 6.54 8.64 19.06
CA GLY A 308 6.83 7.48 19.90
C GLY A 308 5.88 6.30 19.71
N ASP A 309 4.90 6.39 18.80
CA ASP A 309 4.06 5.26 18.43
C ASP A 309 4.79 4.29 17.49
N TYR A 310 4.46 3.01 17.64
CA TYR A 310 4.93 1.93 16.77
C TYR A 310 3.73 1.20 16.17
N VAL A 311 3.65 1.15 14.87
CA VAL A 311 2.71 0.30 14.14
C VAL A 311 3.39 -1.01 13.81
N ILE A 312 2.78 -2.13 14.19
CA ILE A 312 3.37 -3.47 14.12
C ILE A 312 2.39 -4.37 13.37
N MET A 313 2.75 -4.74 12.16
CA MET A 313 2.01 -5.66 11.30
C MET A 313 2.67 -7.03 11.37
N MET A 314 1.88 -8.10 11.37
CA MET A 314 2.36 -9.48 11.46
C MET A 314 1.55 -10.39 10.56
N THR A 315 2.18 -11.45 10.04
CA THR A 315 1.45 -12.56 9.42
C THR A 315 0.89 -13.52 10.47
N ASP A 316 -0.04 -14.35 10.07
CA ASP A 316 -0.68 -15.34 10.95
C ASP A 316 0.32 -16.34 11.55
N GLY A 317 1.40 -16.70 10.84
CA GLY A 317 2.47 -17.52 11.38
C GLY A 317 3.08 -16.99 12.69
N ILE A 318 3.12 -15.65 12.88
CA ILE A 318 3.50 -15.05 14.17
C ILE A 318 2.38 -15.18 15.18
N VAL A 319 1.14 -14.83 14.80
CA VAL A 319 -0.02 -14.82 15.70
C VAL A 319 -0.33 -16.25 16.19
N ASP A 320 -0.26 -17.23 15.31
CA ASP A 320 -0.50 -18.64 15.59
C ASP A 320 0.54 -19.25 16.55
N ALA A 321 1.77 -18.73 16.55
CA ALA A 321 2.77 -19.12 17.55
C ALA A 321 2.33 -18.80 19.00
N PHE A 322 1.43 -17.83 19.15
CA PHE A 322 0.83 -17.44 20.43
C PHE A 322 -0.64 -17.89 20.57
N ALA A 323 -1.14 -18.77 19.70
CA ALA A 323 -2.54 -19.22 19.74
C ALA A 323 -2.96 -19.73 21.11
N GLY A 324 -4.07 -19.20 21.66
CA GLY A 324 -4.52 -19.46 23.03
C GLY A 324 -3.72 -18.73 24.11
N ARG A 325 -2.79 -17.86 23.73
CA ARG A 325 -1.94 -17.05 24.62
C ARG A 325 -1.78 -15.63 24.06
N GLU A 326 -2.81 -15.09 23.42
CA GLU A 326 -2.79 -13.78 22.76
C GLU A 326 -2.42 -12.63 23.75
N GLU A 327 -2.80 -12.78 25.01
CA GLU A 327 -2.41 -11.85 26.08
C GLU A 327 -0.88 -11.83 26.33
N GLU A 328 -0.17 -12.92 26.04
CA GLU A 328 1.30 -12.95 26.15
C GLU A 328 1.95 -12.14 25.02
N LEU A 329 1.42 -12.22 23.80
CA LEU A 329 1.88 -11.38 22.69
C LEU A 329 1.66 -9.90 23.00
N GLU A 330 0.47 -9.52 23.46
CA GLU A 330 0.18 -8.13 23.82
C GLU A 330 1.08 -7.63 24.95
N ARG A 331 1.32 -8.45 25.97
CA ARG A 331 2.25 -8.14 27.07
C ARG A 331 3.69 -7.98 26.55
N LEU A 332 4.13 -8.88 25.66
CA LEU A 332 5.44 -8.78 25.03
C LEU A 332 5.60 -7.45 24.31
N LEU A 333 4.63 -7.06 23.48
CA LEU A 333 4.66 -5.78 22.78
C LEU A 333 4.65 -4.58 23.74
N GLN A 334 3.91 -4.67 24.83
CA GLN A 334 3.77 -3.61 25.82
C GLN A 334 5.02 -3.39 26.66
N GLU A 335 5.69 -4.46 27.08
CA GLU A 335 6.83 -4.43 27.99
C GLU A 335 8.14 -4.08 27.30
N GLN A 336 8.23 -4.29 25.98
CA GLN A 336 9.47 -4.03 25.24
C GLN A 336 9.86 -2.55 25.21
N ARG A 337 11.15 -2.31 25.42
CA ARG A 337 11.79 -0.98 25.40
C ARG A 337 12.71 -0.80 24.18
N ILE A 338 12.70 -1.73 23.26
CA ILE A 338 13.47 -1.65 22.02
C ILE A 338 12.96 -0.44 21.22
N VAL A 339 13.87 0.48 20.93
CA VAL A 339 13.58 1.73 20.20
C VAL A 339 13.79 1.55 18.70
N ASN A 340 14.79 0.77 18.32
CA ASN A 340 15.09 0.49 16.91
C ASN A 340 14.00 -0.44 16.33
N PRO A 341 13.22 -0.02 15.31
CA PRO A 341 12.17 -0.84 14.74
C PRO A 341 12.67 -2.13 14.09
N GLN A 342 13.90 -2.14 13.55
CA GLN A 342 14.51 -3.35 13.01
C GLN A 342 14.78 -4.38 14.10
N GLU A 343 15.41 -3.97 15.19
CA GLU A 343 15.67 -4.84 16.34
C GLU A 343 14.35 -5.34 16.97
N LEU A 344 13.32 -4.49 17.01
CA LEU A 344 12.00 -4.88 17.52
C LEU A 344 11.34 -5.94 16.63
N ALA A 345 11.39 -5.78 15.30
CA ALA A 345 10.83 -6.73 14.37
C ALA A 345 11.52 -8.10 14.47
N GLU A 346 12.85 -8.12 14.54
CA GLU A 346 13.65 -9.35 14.72
C GLU A 346 13.34 -10.01 16.06
N TYR A 347 13.26 -9.24 17.15
CA TYR A 347 12.92 -9.74 18.47
C TYR A 347 11.55 -10.42 18.50
N ILE A 348 10.51 -9.83 17.90
CA ILE A 348 9.16 -10.42 17.85
C ILE A 348 9.19 -11.78 17.12
N VAL A 349 9.92 -11.87 16.00
CA VAL A 349 10.05 -13.12 15.25
C VAL A 349 10.79 -14.18 16.06
N ASP A 350 11.88 -13.82 16.72
CA ASP A 350 12.67 -14.75 17.53
C ASP A 350 11.86 -15.28 18.72
N GLU A 351 11.04 -14.45 19.36
CA GLU A 351 10.11 -14.88 20.41
C GLU A 351 9.02 -15.82 19.85
N ALA A 352 8.44 -15.52 18.68
CA ALA A 352 7.45 -16.42 18.05
C ALA A 352 8.06 -17.80 17.74
N VAL A 353 9.27 -17.85 17.23
CA VAL A 353 10.01 -19.12 17.02
C VAL A 353 10.23 -19.85 18.34
N ALA A 354 10.61 -19.14 19.39
CA ALA A 354 10.78 -19.75 20.73
C ALA A 354 9.47 -20.34 21.27
N GLN A 355 8.35 -19.60 21.10
CA GLN A 355 7.01 -20.05 21.50
C GLN A 355 6.54 -21.28 20.71
N SER A 356 6.97 -21.44 19.47
CA SER A 356 6.72 -22.62 18.62
C SER A 356 7.67 -23.79 18.89
N GLY A 357 8.43 -23.74 20.00
CA GLY A 357 9.40 -24.79 20.37
C GLY A 357 10.62 -24.85 19.45
N GLY A 358 11.01 -23.75 18.84
CA GLY A 358 12.16 -23.62 17.95
C GLY A 358 11.88 -24.08 16.51
N LYS A 359 10.62 -24.38 16.16
CA LYS A 359 10.21 -24.77 14.80
C LYS A 359 9.43 -23.67 14.12
N VAL A 360 9.72 -23.46 12.85
CA VAL A 360 8.97 -22.52 12.01
C VAL A 360 7.97 -23.30 11.18
N ASN A 361 6.73 -23.41 11.71
CA ASN A 361 5.66 -24.23 11.12
C ASN A 361 4.96 -23.52 9.95
N ASP A 362 5.06 -22.19 9.91
CA ASP A 362 4.57 -21.36 8.81
C ASP A 362 5.47 -20.16 8.60
N ASP A 363 5.33 -19.47 7.48
CA ASP A 363 6.09 -18.25 7.22
C ASP A 363 5.77 -17.19 8.27
N MET A 364 6.80 -16.56 8.81
CA MET A 364 6.69 -15.57 9.87
C MET A 364 7.25 -14.24 9.38
N SER A 365 6.43 -13.23 9.29
CA SER A 365 6.84 -11.87 8.90
C SER A 365 6.27 -10.82 9.82
N VAL A 366 7.11 -9.87 10.19
CA VAL A 366 6.77 -8.70 10.99
C VAL A 366 7.28 -7.44 10.30
N VAL A 367 6.41 -6.45 10.13
CA VAL A 367 6.77 -5.11 9.65
C VAL A 367 6.47 -4.12 10.77
N VAL A 368 7.47 -3.36 11.17
CA VAL A 368 7.37 -2.34 12.22
C VAL A 368 7.62 -0.97 11.61
N ALA A 369 6.77 0.01 11.89
CA ALA A 369 7.04 1.42 11.66
C ALA A 369 7.00 2.19 12.97
N ALA A 370 8.08 2.85 13.30
CA ALA A 370 8.15 3.74 14.45
C ALA A 370 8.07 5.19 13.98
N VAL A 371 7.25 5.99 14.63
CA VAL A 371 6.96 7.37 14.24
C VAL A 371 7.49 8.36 15.27
N TRP A 372 8.14 9.41 14.80
CA TRP A 372 8.64 10.50 15.64
C TRP A 372 8.30 11.86 15.05
N GLU A 373 8.02 12.82 15.92
CA GLU A 373 7.93 14.22 15.54
C GLU A 373 9.32 14.76 15.16
N ARG A 374 9.41 15.50 14.06
CA ARG A 374 10.65 16.19 13.67
C ARG A 374 10.82 17.40 14.56
N THR A 375 11.83 17.37 15.43
CA THR A 375 12.26 18.55 16.16
C THR A 375 13.12 19.45 15.26
N ARG A 376 12.96 20.78 15.41
CA ARG A 376 13.73 21.78 14.62
C ARG A 376 15.26 21.65 14.82
N GLU A 377 15.72 20.98 15.83
CA GLU A 377 17.13 20.74 16.10
C GLU A 377 17.81 19.79 15.08
N ASN A 378 17.05 18.94 14.39
CA ASN A 378 17.57 18.08 13.32
C ASN A 378 17.52 18.71 11.91
N SER A 379 16.91 19.86 11.76
CA SER A 379 16.94 20.69 10.57
C SER A 379 17.93 21.84 10.80
N TYR A 380 19.17 21.71 10.32
CA TYR A 380 20.12 22.80 10.30
C TYR A 380 19.58 23.94 9.42
N VAL A 381 18.95 24.94 10.03
CA VAL A 381 18.50 26.16 9.40
C VAL A 381 19.45 27.27 9.86
N PRO A 382 20.27 27.85 8.95
CA PRO A 382 20.94 29.09 9.27
C PRO A 382 19.88 30.17 9.44
N SER A 383 19.83 30.82 10.59
CA SER A 383 18.88 31.88 10.89
C SER A 383 19.14 33.10 9.99
N TYR A 384 18.32 33.28 8.96
CA TYR A 384 18.19 34.55 8.24
C TYR A 384 16.91 35.23 8.70
N LYS A 385 17.04 36.52 9.05
CA LYS A 385 16.01 37.34 9.68
C LYS A 385 14.74 37.49 8.82
N ASN A 386 13.63 37.10 9.41
CA ASN A 386 12.21 37.34 9.14
C ASN A 386 11.81 38.27 8.00
N ARG A 387 11.24 37.69 6.92
CA ARG A 387 10.07 38.19 6.19
C ARG A 387 9.25 36.99 5.73
N GLN A 388 8.13 36.76 6.36
CA GLN A 388 7.16 35.73 5.93
C GLN A 388 6.36 36.21 4.73
N LEU A 389 6.31 35.39 3.67
CA LEU A 389 5.44 35.61 2.51
C LEU A 389 4.11 34.88 2.72
N ARG A 390 3.00 35.58 2.56
CA ARG A 390 1.66 34.97 2.59
C ARG A 390 1.13 34.88 1.17
N LEU A 391 0.74 33.66 0.77
CA LEU A 391 -0.04 33.43 -0.44
C LEU A 391 -1.51 33.76 -0.12
N SER A 392 -2.09 34.73 -0.81
CA SER A 392 -3.52 35.04 -0.77
C SER A 392 -4.33 34.06 -1.61
#